data_821fcec05e401c940f3157cdc377b57e
#
_entry.id   821fcec05e401c940f3157cdc377b57e
#
_cell.length_a   1.000
_cell.length_b   1.000
_cell.length_c   1.000
_cell.angle_alpha   90.00
_cell.angle_beta   90.00
_cell.angle_gamma   90.00
#
_symmetry.space_group_name_H-M   'P 1'
#
loop_
_entity.id
_entity.type
_entity.pdbx_description
1 polymer ?
#
loop_
_entity_poly.entity_id
_entity_poly.type
_entity_poly.pdbx_seq_one_letter_code
_entity_poly.pdbx_strand_id
1 'polypeptide(L)'
;TDRSAKKQAGTSFILCDTKTPGVTVKPFLTTGNTYAFCETWFENVQVPKENLVGEQNQGWTYAKALLGHERTLLAGVGISSRTLVRIKRIASETFADGKPLLDDPFIANKIALLEIKLEALKMANYRAVAGAQLGHAPGPESSILKLRGTEIQQECFDLAMLVMGHNSMSWFNEAGVVPAREHWVPSAFNYL
;
A
#
# COMPACT_ATOMS: atom_id res chain seq x y z
N THR A 1 10.03 4.70 29.63
CA THR A 1 8.54 4.66 29.58
C THR A 1 8.00 4.82 30.98
N ASP A 2 7.15 5.80 31.19
CA ASP A 2 6.45 6.03 32.44
C ASP A 2 5.09 5.32 32.42
N ARG A 3 4.92 4.30 33.25
CA ARG A 3 3.68 3.51 33.33
C ARG A 3 2.58 4.22 34.13
N SER A 4 2.92 5.24 34.90
CA SER A 4 1.95 6.04 35.67
C SER A 4 1.32 7.15 34.81
N ALA A 5 1.93 7.49 33.69
CA ALA A 5 1.45 8.50 32.78
C ALA A 5 0.18 8.08 32.03
N LYS A 6 -0.64 9.07 31.67
CA LYS A 6 -1.92 8.82 30.97
C LYS A 6 -1.66 8.37 29.53
N LYS A 7 -2.07 7.13 29.18
CA LYS A 7 -1.99 6.54 27.83
C LYS A 7 -0.59 6.69 27.22
N GLN A 8 -0.51 7.34 26.05
CA GLN A 8 0.71 7.47 25.26
C GLN A 8 1.73 8.50 25.83
N ALA A 9 1.35 9.30 26.82
CA ALA A 9 2.23 10.33 27.40
C ALA A 9 3.47 9.75 28.11
N GLY A 10 3.48 8.47 28.44
CA GLY A 10 4.64 7.77 29.02
C GLY A 10 5.47 6.97 28.01
N THR A 11 5.21 7.12 26.70
CA THR A 11 5.88 6.34 25.65
C THR A 11 7.14 7.05 25.17
N SER A 12 8.26 6.34 25.09
CA SER A 12 9.52 6.82 24.50
C SER A 12 9.77 6.09 23.16
N PHE A 13 10.55 6.72 22.28
CA PHE A 13 10.95 6.14 21.00
C PHE A 13 12.42 5.76 21.08
N ILE A 14 12.72 4.47 20.87
CA ILE A 14 14.08 3.93 21.04
C ILE A 14 14.41 3.09 19.80
N LEU A 15 15.60 3.29 19.23
CA LEU A 15 16.12 2.48 18.15
C LEU A 15 16.74 1.19 18.69
N CYS A 16 16.39 0.07 18.12
CA CYS A 16 16.92 -1.25 18.47
C CYS A 16 17.40 -1.96 17.20
N ASP A 17 18.64 -2.45 17.19
CA ASP A 17 19.12 -3.31 16.12
C ASP A 17 18.40 -4.66 16.19
N THR A 18 17.89 -5.14 15.06
CA THR A 18 17.23 -6.44 14.95
C THR A 18 18.14 -7.63 15.26
N LYS A 19 19.46 -7.42 15.28
CA LYS A 19 20.47 -8.41 15.68
C LYS A 19 20.80 -8.37 17.18
N THR A 20 20.17 -7.48 17.94
CA THR A 20 20.39 -7.38 19.40
C THR A 20 19.95 -8.70 20.07
N PRO A 21 20.74 -9.25 21.01
CA PRO A 21 20.33 -10.43 21.77
C PRO A 21 18.96 -10.23 22.43
N GLY A 22 18.08 -11.23 22.29
CA GLY A 22 16.70 -11.18 22.77
C GLY A 22 15.70 -10.64 21.72
N VAL A 23 16.16 -10.17 20.55
CA VAL A 23 15.28 -9.85 19.42
C VAL A 23 15.17 -11.06 18.51
N THR A 24 13.95 -11.51 18.26
CA THR A 24 13.66 -12.61 17.32
C THR A 24 12.69 -12.12 16.24
N VAL A 25 13.08 -12.26 14.97
CA VAL A 25 12.25 -11.89 13.82
C VAL A 25 11.84 -13.18 13.10
N LYS A 26 10.53 -13.42 13.00
CA LYS A 26 9.94 -14.60 12.34
C LYS A 26 9.10 -14.16 11.17
N PRO A 27 9.55 -14.36 9.91
CA PRO A 27 8.72 -14.13 8.74
C PRO A 27 7.52 -15.08 8.74
N PHE A 28 6.36 -14.59 8.31
CA PHE A 28 5.18 -15.43 8.10
C PHE A 28 4.64 -15.28 6.68
N LEU A 29 3.99 -16.34 6.20
CA LEU A 29 3.43 -16.39 4.87
C LEU A 29 2.11 -15.61 4.84
N THR A 30 1.99 -14.65 3.92
CA THR A 30 0.76 -13.89 3.69
C THR A 30 -0.20 -14.66 2.79
N THR A 31 -1.46 -14.20 2.66
CA THR A 31 -2.42 -14.73 1.69
C THR A 31 -1.93 -14.63 0.25
N GLY A 32 -1.07 -13.67 -0.06
CA GLY A 32 -0.39 -13.54 -1.36
C GLY A 32 0.79 -14.50 -1.56
N ASN A 33 0.97 -15.49 -0.69
CA ASN A 33 2.06 -16.47 -0.73
C ASN A 33 3.46 -15.83 -0.75
N THR A 34 3.62 -14.74 0.00
CA THR A 34 4.88 -14.00 0.14
C THR A 34 5.25 -13.81 1.60
N TYR A 35 6.53 -13.67 1.90
CA TYR A 35 7.05 -13.31 3.23
C TYR A 35 7.25 -11.80 3.33
N ALA A 36 6.18 -11.03 3.11
CA ALA A 36 6.22 -9.56 3.13
C ALA A 36 6.21 -8.96 4.55
N PHE A 37 5.81 -9.74 5.54
CA PHE A 37 5.70 -9.33 6.94
C PHE A 37 6.38 -10.30 7.87
N CYS A 38 6.64 -9.85 9.11
CA CYS A 38 7.24 -10.68 10.16
C CYS A 38 6.63 -10.36 11.53
N GLU A 39 6.68 -11.32 12.42
CA GLU A 39 6.50 -11.11 13.84
C GLU A 39 7.86 -10.76 14.46
N THR A 40 7.89 -9.78 15.35
CA THR A 40 9.10 -9.40 16.08
C THR A 40 8.86 -9.54 17.58
N TRP A 41 9.70 -10.35 18.21
CA TRP A 41 9.65 -10.63 19.63
C TRP A 41 10.82 -9.98 20.35
N PHE A 42 10.56 -9.45 21.55
CA PHE A 42 11.56 -8.78 22.37
C PHE A 42 11.56 -9.44 23.76
N GLU A 43 12.64 -10.15 24.09
CA GLU A 43 12.77 -10.85 25.37
C GLU A 43 14.04 -10.35 26.11
N ASN A 44 13.84 -9.58 27.17
CA ASN A 44 14.91 -9.00 27.99
C ASN A 44 15.97 -8.23 27.17
N VAL A 45 15.57 -7.57 26.10
CA VAL A 45 16.45 -6.84 25.20
C VAL A 45 17.09 -5.65 25.92
N GLN A 46 18.41 -5.56 25.88
CA GLN A 46 19.20 -4.44 26.40
C GLN A 46 19.52 -3.49 25.24
N VAL A 47 19.13 -2.24 25.36
CA VAL A 47 19.38 -1.19 24.36
C VAL A 47 20.17 -0.05 24.98
N PRO A 48 21.24 0.45 24.31
CA PRO A 48 21.98 1.62 24.80
C PRO A 48 21.09 2.83 24.98
N LYS A 49 21.34 3.61 26.05
CA LYS A 49 20.57 4.83 26.36
C LYS A 49 20.65 5.86 25.22
N GLU A 50 21.75 5.88 24.53
CA GLU A 50 22.05 6.77 23.39
C GLU A 50 21.13 6.53 22.19
N ASN A 51 20.49 5.36 22.12
CA ASN A 51 19.51 5.03 21.07
C ASN A 51 18.13 5.67 21.31
N LEU A 52 17.95 6.44 22.39
CA LEU A 52 16.74 7.22 22.62
C LEU A 52 16.62 8.32 21.55
N VAL A 53 15.50 8.34 20.83
CA VAL A 53 15.20 9.37 19.85
C VAL A 53 14.49 10.54 20.54
N GLY A 54 15.15 11.69 20.56
CA GLY A 54 14.63 12.90 21.18
C GLY A 54 14.50 12.79 22.69
N GLU A 55 13.40 13.29 23.25
CA GLU A 55 13.16 13.34 24.68
C GLU A 55 12.41 12.13 25.21
N GLN A 56 12.73 11.73 26.44
CA GLN A 56 12.00 10.67 27.14
C GLN A 56 10.51 11.02 27.27
N ASN A 57 9.65 10.04 27.08
CA ASN A 57 8.18 10.17 27.12
C ASN A 57 7.54 11.04 26.03
N GLN A 58 8.30 11.43 25.00
CA GLN A 58 7.79 12.13 23.81
C GLN A 58 7.63 11.23 22.56
N GLY A 59 7.79 9.93 22.72
CA GLY A 59 7.78 8.97 21.61
C GLY A 59 6.50 8.98 20.78
N TRP A 60 5.34 9.25 21.40
CA TRP A 60 4.08 9.35 20.68
C TRP A 60 4.01 10.58 19.76
N THR A 61 4.64 11.68 20.16
CA THR A 61 4.75 12.88 19.34
C THR A 61 5.56 12.60 18.07
N TYR A 62 6.68 11.90 18.18
CA TYR A 62 7.52 11.50 17.07
C TYR A 62 6.80 10.50 16.15
N ALA A 63 6.13 9.49 16.73
CA ALA A 63 5.35 8.51 15.96
C ALA A 63 4.22 9.18 15.16
N LYS A 64 3.49 10.13 15.73
CA LYS A 64 2.43 10.88 15.00
C LYS A 64 3.00 11.70 13.85
N ALA A 65 4.14 12.37 14.05
CA ALA A 65 4.78 13.13 12.99
C ALA A 65 5.18 12.21 11.82
N LEU A 66 5.84 11.08 12.11
CA LEU A 66 6.21 10.08 11.10
C LEU A 66 5.01 9.57 10.31
N LEU A 67 3.96 9.11 11.00
CA LEU A 67 2.74 8.59 10.39
C LEU A 67 1.99 9.64 9.57
N GLY A 68 2.09 10.92 9.91
CA GLY A 68 1.53 12.02 9.14
C GLY A 68 2.17 12.13 7.76
N HIS A 69 3.50 12.05 7.68
CA HIS A 69 4.25 12.08 6.42
C HIS A 69 4.06 10.81 5.59
N GLU A 70 4.01 9.65 6.22
CA GLU A 70 3.84 8.36 5.53
C GLU A 70 2.52 8.28 4.74
N ARG A 71 1.43 8.86 5.27
CA ARG A 71 0.10 8.81 4.64
C ARG A 71 0.05 9.42 3.24
N THR A 72 0.87 10.41 2.93
CA THR A 72 0.95 11.01 1.60
C THR A 72 1.57 10.07 0.57
N LEU A 73 2.53 9.24 0.98
CA LEU A 73 3.15 8.22 0.13
C LEU A 73 2.19 7.06 -0.16
N LEU A 74 1.31 6.72 0.79
CA LEU A 74 0.36 5.63 0.70
C LEU A 74 -0.81 5.88 -0.27
N ALA A 75 -0.93 7.08 -0.85
CA ALA A 75 -1.91 7.36 -1.90
C ALA A 75 -1.73 6.45 -3.14
N GLY A 76 -0.52 5.95 -3.40
CA GLY A 76 -0.25 4.94 -4.43
C GLY A 76 -0.58 5.36 -5.86
N VAL A 77 -0.69 6.68 -6.14
CA VAL A 77 -1.11 7.23 -7.44
C VAL A 77 -0.32 6.64 -8.60
N GLY A 78 1.02 6.57 -8.47
CA GLY A 78 1.88 6.04 -9.54
C GLY A 78 1.68 4.55 -9.80
N ILE A 79 1.45 3.77 -8.74
CA ILE A 79 1.18 2.33 -8.84
C ILE A 79 -0.16 2.10 -9.53
N SER A 80 -1.23 2.76 -9.06
CA SER A 80 -2.57 2.63 -9.63
C SER A 80 -2.63 3.11 -11.08
N SER A 81 -1.95 4.22 -11.44
CA SER A 81 -1.85 4.70 -12.82
C SER A 81 -1.20 3.65 -13.73
N ARG A 82 -0.07 3.08 -13.33
CA ARG A 82 0.61 2.04 -14.11
C ARG A 82 -0.24 0.77 -14.24
N THR A 83 -0.93 0.39 -13.16
CA THR A 83 -1.84 -0.76 -13.16
C THR A 83 -2.98 -0.55 -14.15
N LEU A 84 -3.59 0.63 -14.16
CA LEU A 84 -4.68 0.96 -15.08
C LEU A 84 -4.24 0.96 -16.56
N VAL A 85 -3.03 1.46 -16.86
CA VAL A 85 -2.44 1.35 -18.22
C VAL A 85 -2.31 -0.11 -18.65
N ARG A 86 -1.83 -0.98 -17.74
CA ARG A 86 -1.74 -2.43 -18.04
C ARG A 86 -3.11 -3.06 -18.26
N ILE A 87 -4.11 -2.72 -17.45
CA ILE A 87 -5.49 -3.22 -17.61
C ILE A 87 -6.04 -2.86 -19.01
N LYS A 88 -5.86 -1.60 -19.44
CA LYS A 88 -6.28 -1.16 -20.77
C LYS A 88 -5.60 -1.97 -21.89
N ARG A 89 -4.30 -2.21 -21.75
CA ARG A 89 -3.55 -3.02 -22.70
C ARG A 89 -4.10 -4.45 -22.76
N ILE A 90 -4.29 -5.09 -21.60
CA ILE A 90 -4.85 -6.45 -21.54
C ILE A 90 -6.26 -6.47 -22.16
N ALA A 91 -7.11 -5.50 -21.83
CA ALA A 91 -8.46 -5.40 -22.39
C ALA A 91 -8.47 -5.20 -23.93
N SER A 92 -7.47 -4.52 -24.48
CA SER A 92 -7.33 -4.36 -25.94
C SER A 92 -6.79 -5.61 -26.64
N GLU A 93 -6.06 -6.46 -25.93
CA GLU A 93 -5.46 -7.71 -26.44
C GLU A 93 -6.34 -8.95 -26.14
N THR A 94 -7.38 -8.81 -25.32
CA THR A 94 -8.32 -9.89 -24.97
C THR A 94 -9.61 -9.72 -25.75
N PHE A 95 -10.08 -10.80 -26.41
CA PHE A 95 -11.26 -10.76 -27.28
C PHE A 95 -12.40 -11.59 -26.69
N ALA A 96 -13.63 -11.05 -26.80
CA ALA A 96 -14.87 -11.75 -26.57
C ALA A 96 -15.80 -11.48 -27.75
N ASP A 97 -16.45 -12.52 -28.28
CA ASP A 97 -17.34 -12.42 -29.45
C ASP A 97 -16.74 -11.68 -30.67
N GLY A 98 -15.43 -11.86 -30.87
CA GLY A 98 -14.69 -11.26 -31.98
C GLY A 98 -14.33 -9.78 -31.82
N LYS A 99 -14.58 -9.18 -30.66
CA LYS A 99 -14.25 -7.79 -30.37
C LYS A 99 -13.30 -7.69 -29.15
N PRO A 100 -12.40 -6.69 -29.09
CA PRO A 100 -11.61 -6.42 -27.89
C PRO A 100 -12.52 -6.16 -26.69
N LEU A 101 -12.14 -6.66 -25.51
CA LEU A 101 -12.87 -6.33 -24.26
C LEU A 101 -12.89 -4.84 -23.95
N LEU A 102 -11.93 -4.08 -24.47
CA LEU A 102 -11.91 -2.63 -24.32
C LEU A 102 -13.13 -1.95 -24.97
N ASP A 103 -13.72 -2.57 -26.01
CA ASP A 103 -14.91 -2.08 -26.71
C ASP A 103 -16.23 -2.53 -26.03
N ASP A 104 -16.14 -3.41 -25.02
CA ASP A 104 -17.31 -3.78 -24.21
C ASP A 104 -17.72 -2.60 -23.33
N PRO A 105 -19.00 -2.11 -23.43
CA PRO A 105 -19.46 -0.94 -22.68
C PRO A 105 -19.34 -1.11 -21.16
N PHE A 106 -19.46 -2.33 -20.62
CA PHE A 106 -19.35 -2.60 -19.20
C PHE A 106 -17.89 -2.44 -18.73
N ILE A 107 -16.93 -3.00 -19.46
CA ILE A 107 -15.50 -2.88 -19.17
C ILE A 107 -15.03 -1.44 -19.37
N ALA A 108 -15.40 -0.81 -20.50
CA ALA A 108 -15.06 0.58 -20.80
C ALA A 108 -15.55 1.55 -19.72
N ASN A 109 -16.79 1.36 -19.23
CA ASN A 109 -17.34 2.18 -18.14
C ASN A 109 -16.58 2.00 -16.83
N LYS A 110 -16.21 0.76 -16.46
CA LYS A 110 -15.39 0.51 -15.25
C LYS A 110 -14.02 1.18 -15.35
N ILE A 111 -13.36 1.10 -16.49
CA ILE A 111 -12.09 1.78 -16.75
C ILE A 111 -12.26 3.29 -16.58
N ALA A 112 -13.26 3.89 -17.22
CA ALA A 112 -13.52 5.34 -17.16
C ALA A 112 -13.78 5.82 -15.73
N LEU A 113 -14.56 5.08 -14.94
CA LEU A 113 -14.83 5.41 -13.55
C LEU A 113 -13.55 5.37 -12.69
N LEU A 114 -12.67 4.38 -12.91
CA LEU A 114 -11.39 4.31 -12.22
C LEU A 114 -10.46 5.46 -12.63
N GLU A 115 -10.44 5.85 -13.90
CA GLU A 115 -9.68 7.01 -14.36
C GLU A 115 -10.13 8.30 -13.67
N ILE A 116 -11.42 8.54 -13.58
CA ILE A 116 -11.98 9.71 -12.90
C ILE A 116 -11.56 9.73 -11.42
N LYS A 117 -11.70 8.59 -10.72
CA LYS A 117 -11.29 8.47 -9.31
C LYS A 117 -9.79 8.72 -9.14
N LEU A 118 -8.98 8.17 -10.04
CA LEU A 118 -7.52 8.28 -9.99
C LEU A 118 -7.04 9.71 -10.26
N GLU A 119 -7.65 10.42 -11.23
CA GLU A 119 -7.33 11.82 -11.49
C GLU A 119 -7.74 12.72 -10.32
N ALA A 120 -8.90 12.47 -9.70
CA ALA A 120 -9.30 13.20 -8.49
C ALA A 120 -8.31 12.98 -7.33
N LEU A 121 -7.87 11.72 -7.11
CA LEU A 121 -6.85 11.38 -6.11
C LEU A 121 -5.52 12.07 -6.39
N LYS A 122 -5.10 12.09 -7.65
CA LYS A 122 -3.86 12.74 -8.11
C LYS A 122 -3.87 14.24 -7.83
N MET A 123 -4.98 14.92 -8.12
CA MET A 123 -5.13 16.35 -7.81
C MET A 123 -5.12 16.61 -6.30
N ALA A 124 -5.78 15.77 -5.51
CA ALA A 124 -5.75 15.87 -4.06
C ALA A 124 -4.33 15.65 -3.50
N ASN A 125 -3.58 14.67 -4.06
CA ASN A 125 -2.19 14.42 -3.69
C ASN A 125 -1.26 15.60 -4.03
N TYR A 126 -1.41 16.21 -5.20
CA TYR A 126 -0.65 17.42 -5.58
C TYR A 126 -0.91 18.59 -4.64
N ARG A 127 -2.17 18.80 -4.22
CA ARG A 127 -2.50 19.83 -3.23
C ARG A 127 -1.82 19.57 -1.88
N ALA A 128 -1.80 18.33 -1.41
CA ALA A 128 -1.14 17.96 -0.16
C ALA A 128 0.39 18.19 -0.24
N VAL A 129 1.02 17.80 -1.35
CA VAL A 129 2.46 18.02 -1.58
C VAL A 129 2.79 19.51 -1.66
N ALA A 130 2.00 20.30 -2.38
CA ALA A 130 2.19 21.75 -2.47
C ALA A 130 2.03 22.43 -1.09
N GLY A 131 1.06 22.01 -0.29
CA GLY A 131 0.89 22.49 1.08
C GLY A 131 2.11 22.17 1.96
N ALA A 132 2.65 20.96 1.85
CA ALA A 132 3.86 20.57 2.59
C ALA A 132 5.09 21.40 2.17
N GLN A 133 5.25 21.75 0.90
CA GLN A 133 6.31 22.64 0.42
C GLN A 133 6.18 24.07 0.99
N LEU A 134 4.98 24.52 1.31
CA LEU A 134 4.72 25.77 1.98
C LEU A 134 4.84 25.70 3.50
N GLY A 135 5.32 24.58 4.04
CA GLY A 135 5.53 24.37 5.48
C GLY A 135 4.27 23.96 6.25
N HIS A 136 3.17 23.64 5.57
CA HIS A 136 1.98 23.15 6.25
C HIS A 136 2.18 21.71 6.72
N ALA A 137 1.88 21.44 7.99
CA ALA A 137 1.88 20.07 8.49
C ALA A 137 0.72 19.27 7.82
N PRO A 138 0.92 17.94 7.57
CA PRO A 138 -0.14 17.10 7.04
C PRO A 138 -1.39 17.13 7.92
N GLY A 139 -2.51 17.54 7.34
CA GLY A 139 -3.80 17.60 8.01
C GLY A 139 -4.64 16.33 7.85
N PRO A 140 -5.94 16.38 8.22
CA PRO A 140 -6.87 15.25 8.08
C PRO A 140 -7.01 14.72 6.64
N GLU A 141 -6.75 15.58 5.64
CA GLU A 141 -6.78 15.23 4.21
C GLU A 141 -5.78 14.12 3.86
N SER A 142 -4.68 13.99 4.60
CA SER A 142 -3.72 12.89 4.42
C SER A 142 -4.37 11.51 4.66
N SER A 143 -5.35 11.43 5.55
CA SER A 143 -6.11 10.21 5.81
C SER A 143 -7.04 9.85 4.64
N ILE A 144 -7.62 10.87 3.98
CA ILE A 144 -8.44 10.68 2.78
C ILE A 144 -7.59 10.13 1.63
N LEU A 145 -6.37 10.66 1.45
CA LEU A 145 -5.44 10.17 0.43
C LEU A 145 -5.12 8.67 0.62
N LYS A 146 -4.81 8.28 1.85
CA LYS A 146 -4.56 6.86 2.18
C LYS A 146 -5.78 5.99 1.91
N LEU A 147 -6.96 6.38 2.40
CA LEU A 147 -8.18 5.62 2.24
C LEU A 147 -8.54 5.45 0.76
N ARG A 148 -8.66 6.56 0.02
CA ARG A 148 -9.02 6.53 -1.40
C ARG A 148 -7.96 5.86 -2.27
N GLY A 149 -6.68 6.04 -1.94
CA GLY A 149 -5.59 5.38 -2.64
C GLY A 149 -5.66 3.87 -2.54
N THR A 150 -5.92 3.33 -1.34
CA THR A 150 -6.06 1.89 -1.15
C THR A 150 -7.33 1.32 -1.81
N GLU A 151 -8.47 2.02 -1.74
CA GLU A 151 -9.71 1.61 -2.42
C GLU A 151 -9.53 1.55 -3.95
N ILE A 152 -8.94 2.59 -4.55
CA ILE A 152 -8.66 2.62 -6.00
C ILE A 152 -7.70 1.50 -6.39
N GLN A 153 -6.70 1.21 -5.57
CA GLN A 153 -5.75 0.13 -5.84
C GLN A 153 -6.43 -1.24 -5.82
N GLN A 154 -7.31 -1.50 -4.86
CA GLN A 154 -8.13 -2.72 -4.82
C GLN A 154 -9.04 -2.81 -6.05
N GLU A 155 -9.76 -1.75 -6.38
CA GLU A 155 -10.61 -1.71 -7.59
C GLU A 155 -9.82 -1.95 -8.89
N CYS A 156 -8.56 -1.49 -8.97
CA CYS A 156 -7.68 -1.80 -10.09
C CYS A 156 -7.39 -3.31 -10.18
N PHE A 157 -7.09 -3.97 -9.06
CA PHE A 157 -6.85 -5.41 -9.07
C PHE A 157 -8.11 -6.22 -9.39
N ASP A 158 -9.27 -5.83 -8.85
CA ASP A 158 -10.55 -6.45 -9.18
C ASP A 158 -10.85 -6.34 -10.68
N LEU A 159 -10.64 -5.16 -11.26
CA LEU A 159 -10.81 -4.96 -12.69
C LEU A 159 -9.79 -5.75 -13.53
N ALA A 160 -8.55 -5.85 -13.07
CA ALA A 160 -7.54 -6.67 -13.73
C ALA A 160 -7.95 -8.14 -13.77
N MET A 161 -8.42 -8.67 -12.65
CA MET A 161 -8.92 -10.06 -12.59
C MET A 161 -10.14 -10.26 -13.49
N LEU A 162 -11.05 -9.30 -13.52
CA LEU A 162 -12.24 -9.35 -14.39
C LEU A 162 -11.86 -9.38 -15.87
N VAL A 163 -10.92 -8.52 -16.31
CA VAL A 163 -10.47 -8.44 -17.69
C VAL A 163 -9.68 -9.68 -18.12
N MET A 164 -8.89 -10.26 -17.21
CA MET A 164 -8.16 -11.51 -17.46
C MET A 164 -9.08 -12.74 -17.44
N GLY A 165 -10.25 -12.63 -16.82
CA GLY A 165 -11.22 -13.72 -16.74
C GLY A 165 -10.60 -14.99 -16.13
N HIS A 166 -10.79 -16.14 -16.82
CA HIS A 166 -10.26 -17.43 -16.35
C HIS A 166 -8.73 -17.42 -16.14
N ASN A 167 -7.99 -16.67 -16.95
CA ASN A 167 -6.53 -16.57 -16.83
C ASN A 167 -6.08 -15.89 -15.52
N SER A 168 -6.95 -15.16 -14.83
CA SER A 168 -6.66 -14.58 -13.53
C SER A 168 -6.50 -15.60 -12.41
N MET A 169 -6.96 -16.82 -12.60
CA MET A 169 -6.92 -17.89 -11.59
C MET A 169 -5.53 -18.55 -11.48
N SER A 170 -4.64 -18.30 -12.42
CA SER A 170 -3.28 -18.84 -12.38
C SER A 170 -2.44 -18.15 -11.29
N TRP A 171 -1.98 -18.93 -10.30
CA TRP A 171 -1.12 -18.43 -9.21
C TRP A 171 0.32 -18.24 -9.69
N PHE A 172 0.83 -19.18 -10.46
CA PHE A 172 2.16 -19.15 -11.06
C PHE A 172 2.05 -19.28 -12.58
N ASN A 173 3.02 -18.71 -13.29
CA ASN A 173 3.11 -18.89 -14.71
C ASN A 173 3.54 -20.33 -15.05
N GLU A 174 2.60 -21.17 -15.35
CA GLU A 174 2.87 -22.41 -16.08
C GLU A 174 3.02 -22.04 -17.54
N ALA A 175 4.07 -22.57 -18.19
CA ALA A 175 4.46 -22.20 -19.53
C ALA A 175 3.26 -22.22 -20.51
N GLY A 176 2.90 -21.05 -21.03
CA GLY A 176 1.89 -20.88 -22.07
C GLY A 176 0.49 -20.50 -21.60
N VAL A 177 0.20 -20.38 -20.30
CA VAL A 177 -1.14 -20.03 -19.81
C VAL A 177 -1.30 -18.52 -19.61
N VAL A 178 -0.34 -17.87 -18.95
CA VAL A 178 -0.33 -16.41 -18.73
C VAL A 178 1.08 -15.88 -18.97
N PRO A 179 1.28 -14.77 -19.67
CA PRO A 179 2.59 -14.15 -19.79
C PRO A 179 3.18 -13.89 -18.40
N ALA A 180 4.46 -14.19 -18.17
CA ALA A 180 5.13 -14.10 -16.89
C ALA A 180 4.97 -12.73 -16.18
N ARG A 181 4.81 -11.66 -16.97
CA ARG A 181 4.59 -10.27 -16.49
C ARG A 181 3.16 -9.96 -16.04
N GLU A 182 2.21 -10.89 -16.23
CA GLU A 182 0.77 -10.68 -15.99
C GLU A 182 0.26 -11.45 -14.77
N HIS A 183 1.14 -11.75 -13.81
CA HIS A 183 0.74 -12.39 -12.54
C HIS A 183 0.08 -11.36 -11.60
N TRP A 184 -1.25 -11.38 -11.55
CA TRP A 184 -2.03 -10.45 -10.75
C TRP A 184 -2.54 -11.05 -9.44
N VAL A 185 -2.80 -12.37 -9.42
CA VAL A 185 -3.42 -13.04 -8.26
C VAL A 185 -2.64 -12.82 -6.96
N PRO A 186 -1.31 -13.06 -6.89
CA PRO A 186 -0.58 -12.78 -5.66
C PRO A 186 -0.64 -11.31 -5.25
N SER A 187 -0.63 -10.39 -6.21
CA SER A 187 -0.74 -8.95 -5.94
C SER A 187 -2.12 -8.57 -5.43
N ALA A 188 -3.20 -9.11 -6.05
CA ALA A 188 -4.57 -8.87 -5.59
C ALA A 188 -4.77 -9.32 -4.15
N PHE A 189 -4.31 -10.51 -3.77
CA PHE A 189 -4.44 -11.03 -2.41
C PHE A 189 -3.59 -10.28 -1.37
N ASN A 190 -2.58 -9.53 -1.77
CA ASN A 190 -1.83 -8.68 -0.84
C ASN A 190 -2.55 -7.37 -0.51
N TYR A 191 -3.60 -6.99 -1.25
CA TYR A 191 -4.34 -5.73 -1.07
C TYR A 191 -5.79 -5.94 -0.60
N LEU A 192 -6.24 -7.16 -0.47
CA LEU A 192 -7.53 -7.52 0.17
C LEU A 192 -7.36 -7.60 1.69
#